data_c68b1f4e2679f4dde16f06afa3dd769b
#
_entry.id   c68b1f4e2679f4dde16f06afa3dd769b
#
_cell.length_a   1.000
_cell.length_b   1.000
_cell.length_c   1.000
_cell.angle_alpha   90.00
_cell.angle_beta   90.00
_cell.angle_gamma   90.00
#
_symmetry.space_group_name_H-M   'P 1'
#
loop_
_entity.id
_entity.type
_entity.pdbx_description
1 polymer ?
#
loop_
_entity_poly.entity_id
_entity_poly.type
_entity_poly.pdbx_seq_one_letter_code
_entity_poly.pdbx_strand_id
1 'polypeptide(L)'
;VYGALTILPVASIARDHFGKAAGVIAAWLIAFMPAHVTHSTWGLADHDSFVMLFIVLGFMFYLRAVKYAGSERLVRNTSIRPLDLLRAMGAVAEQRKYAMSNAVLAGVAFATASLGWKGFVVGPAILFLAYAAQVAINMFRRRDSTILSTLFLTMLLTNFLIALPFYAHPQLNLVLDGTGLQPFLFILLFTIVIMPVSYTHLTLPTNC
;
A
#
# COMPACT_ATOMS: atom_id res chain seq x y z
N VAL A 1 -6.57 -1.49 23.97
CA VAL A 1 -6.29 -0.14 23.42
C VAL A 1 -6.22 -0.19 21.89
N TYR A 2 -5.39 -1.04 21.28
CA TYR A 2 -5.20 -1.07 19.81
C TYR A 2 -6.49 -1.40 19.05
N GLY A 3 -7.32 -2.34 19.52
CA GLY A 3 -8.60 -2.66 18.92
C GLY A 3 -9.54 -1.46 18.88
N ALA A 4 -9.65 -0.69 19.96
CA ALA A 4 -10.46 0.53 19.96
C ALA A 4 -9.93 1.58 18.98
N LEU A 5 -8.61 1.71 18.85
CA LEU A 5 -7.99 2.62 17.89
C LEU A 5 -8.24 2.22 16.42
N THR A 6 -8.43 0.92 16.14
CA THR A 6 -8.73 0.42 14.78
C THR A 6 -10.05 0.96 14.22
N ILE A 7 -10.99 1.34 15.08
CA ILE A 7 -12.27 1.95 14.68
C ILE A 7 -12.04 3.24 13.88
N LEU A 8 -11.06 4.05 14.26
CA LEU A 8 -10.78 5.35 13.64
C LEU A 8 -10.38 5.25 12.15
N PRO A 9 -9.37 4.43 11.77
CA PRO A 9 -9.00 4.30 10.38
C PRO A 9 -10.09 3.60 9.55
N VAL A 10 -10.82 2.62 10.08
CA VAL A 10 -11.96 2.00 9.38
C VAL A 10 -13.04 3.03 9.06
N ALA A 11 -13.45 3.81 10.07
CA ALA A 11 -14.42 4.90 9.89
C ALA A 11 -13.92 5.95 8.89
N SER A 12 -12.64 6.26 8.92
CA SER A 12 -12.02 7.23 8.01
C SER A 12 -12.03 6.75 6.56
N ILE A 13 -11.68 5.49 6.31
CA ILE A 13 -11.75 4.88 4.97
C ILE A 13 -13.18 4.97 4.43
N ALA A 14 -14.16 4.52 5.20
CA ALA A 14 -15.56 4.53 4.79
C ALA A 14 -16.06 5.96 4.55
N ARG A 15 -15.74 6.91 5.43
CA ARG A 15 -16.10 8.31 5.27
C ARG A 15 -15.47 8.93 4.03
N ASP A 16 -14.20 8.70 3.77
CA ASP A 16 -13.43 9.33 2.70
C ASP A 16 -13.88 8.87 1.31
N HIS A 17 -14.49 7.66 1.20
CA HIS A 17 -14.93 7.07 -0.06
C HIS A 17 -16.46 7.01 -0.25
N PHE A 18 -17.23 6.88 0.83
CA PHE A 18 -18.68 6.66 0.76
C PHE A 18 -19.49 7.72 1.54
N GLY A 19 -18.82 8.69 2.17
CA GLY A 19 -19.46 9.79 2.87
C GLY A 19 -19.61 9.58 4.38
N LYS A 20 -20.10 10.64 5.05
CA LYS A 20 -20.13 10.70 6.53
C LYS A 20 -20.95 9.58 7.17
N ALA A 21 -22.12 9.28 6.62
CA ALA A 21 -23.00 8.23 7.16
C ALA A 21 -22.32 6.84 7.10
N ALA A 22 -21.65 6.53 5.99
CA ALA A 22 -20.91 5.28 5.84
C ALA A 22 -19.77 5.17 6.88
N GLY A 23 -19.08 6.28 7.18
CA GLY A 23 -18.07 6.31 8.23
C GLY A 23 -18.62 5.95 9.61
N VAL A 24 -19.77 6.49 9.97
CA VAL A 24 -20.44 6.17 11.25
C VAL A 24 -20.88 4.70 11.29
N ILE A 25 -21.50 4.21 10.23
CA ILE A 25 -21.95 2.82 10.13
C ILE A 25 -20.75 1.87 10.23
N ALA A 26 -19.66 2.16 9.53
CA ALA A 26 -18.45 1.35 9.57
C ALA A 26 -17.81 1.32 10.98
N ALA A 27 -17.80 2.47 11.69
CA ALA A 27 -17.35 2.54 13.07
C ALA A 27 -18.18 1.63 13.99
N TRP A 28 -19.50 1.68 13.87
CA TRP A 28 -20.40 0.82 14.63
C TRP A 28 -20.18 -0.67 14.30
N LEU A 29 -20.13 -1.02 13.03
CA LEU A 29 -19.93 -2.41 12.62
C LEU A 29 -18.65 -3.00 13.18
N ILE A 30 -17.50 -2.31 13.07
CA ILE A 30 -16.23 -2.83 13.59
C ILE A 30 -16.21 -2.86 15.13
N ALA A 31 -16.84 -1.87 15.80
CA ALA A 31 -16.88 -1.83 17.27
C ALA A 31 -17.63 -3.02 17.88
N PHE A 32 -18.66 -3.52 17.20
CA PHE A 32 -19.49 -4.65 17.67
C PHE A 32 -19.23 -5.95 16.93
N MET A 33 -18.27 -5.99 15.99
CA MET A 33 -17.90 -7.21 15.29
C MET A 33 -17.32 -8.25 16.24
N PRO A 34 -17.95 -9.42 16.45
CA PRO A 34 -17.51 -10.39 17.45
C PRO A 34 -16.04 -10.79 17.31
N ALA A 35 -15.58 -11.07 16.10
CA ALA A 35 -14.18 -11.40 15.85
C ALA A 35 -13.23 -10.30 16.29
N HIS A 36 -13.54 -9.03 15.98
CA HIS A 36 -12.72 -7.89 16.41
C HIS A 36 -12.70 -7.73 17.93
N VAL A 37 -13.85 -7.85 18.58
CA VAL A 37 -13.99 -7.75 20.04
C VAL A 37 -13.20 -8.86 20.73
N THR A 38 -13.35 -10.12 20.29
CA THR A 38 -12.65 -11.28 20.87
C THR A 38 -11.13 -11.11 20.84
N HIS A 39 -10.56 -10.70 19.70
CA HIS A 39 -9.12 -10.49 19.56
C HIS A 39 -8.60 -9.18 20.17
N SER A 40 -9.49 -8.31 20.69
CA SER A 40 -9.14 -7.04 21.33
C SER A 40 -9.37 -7.02 22.83
N THR A 41 -9.96 -8.08 23.41
CA THR A 41 -10.35 -8.15 24.82
C THR A 41 -9.13 -8.31 25.71
N TRP A 42 -9.15 -7.66 26.86
CA TRP A 42 -8.10 -7.78 27.88
C TRP A 42 -7.98 -9.24 28.35
N GLY A 43 -6.74 -9.74 28.40
CA GLY A 43 -6.43 -11.11 28.83
C GLY A 43 -6.35 -12.13 27.69
N LEU A 44 -6.91 -11.80 26.50
CA LEU A 44 -6.75 -12.57 25.26
C LEU A 44 -6.05 -11.73 24.19
N ALA A 45 -5.55 -10.55 24.56
CA ALA A 45 -4.91 -9.62 23.63
C ALA A 45 -3.56 -10.19 23.16
N ASP A 46 -3.59 -10.85 22.04
CA ASP A 46 -2.43 -11.23 21.26
C ASP A 46 -1.96 -10.03 20.40
N HIS A 47 -0.84 -10.18 19.70
CA HIS A 47 -0.32 -9.21 18.74
C HIS A 47 -1.33 -8.84 17.61
N ASP A 48 -2.40 -9.60 17.45
CA ASP A 48 -3.41 -9.46 16.39
C ASP A 48 -4.02 -8.06 16.34
N SER A 49 -4.42 -7.49 17.47
CA SER A 49 -5.04 -6.16 17.52
C SER A 49 -4.06 -5.03 17.16
N PHE A 50 -2.77 -5.21 17.48
CA PHE A 50 -1.70 -4.29 17.07
C PHE A 50 -1.49 -4.37 15.56
N VAL A 51 -1.30 -5.56 15.03
CA VAL A 51 -1.07 -5.80 13.60
C VAL A 51 -2.26 -5.31 12.78
N MET A 52 -3.49 -5.62 13.20
CA MET A 52 -4.71 -5.19 12.52
C MET A 52 -4.81 -3.67 12.42
N LEU A 53 -4.51 -2.94 13.52
CA LEU A 53 -4.49 -1.48 13.51
C LEU A 53 -3.55 -0.95 12.42
N PHE A 54 -2.31 -1.45 12.36
CA PHE A 54 -1.31 -0.94 11.43
C PHE A 54 -1.56 -1.37 9.98
N ILE A 55 -2.13 -2.55 9.76
CA ILE A 55 -2.59 -2.96 8.42
C ILE A 55 -3.70 -2.02 7.92
N VAL A 56 -4.70 -1.73 8.76
CA VAL A 56 -5.82 -0.85 8.37
C VAL A 56 -5.35 0.60 8.20
N LEU A 57 -4.41 1.07 9.03
CA LEU A 57 -3.74 2.37 8.81
C LEU A 57 -3.00 2.41 7.46
N GLY A 58 -2.30 1.34 7.11
CA GLY A 58 -1.65 1.20 5.81
C GLY A 58 -2.65 1.33 4.66
N PHE A 59 -3.79 0.64 4.73
CA PHE A 59 -4.86 0.79 3.75
C PHE A 59 -5.41 2.21 3.70
N MET A 60 -5.69 2.82 4.85
CA MET A 60 -6.21 4.20 4.92
C MET A 60 -5.26 5.19 4.23
N PHE A 61 -3.98 5.14 4.56
CA PHE A 61 -3.01 6.05 3.97
C PHE A 61 -2.80 5.77 2.48
N TYR A 62 -2.75 4.52 2.04
CA TYR A 62 -2.60 4.20 0.63
C TYR A 62 -3.81 4.66 -0.19
N LEU A 63 -5.03 4.41 0.27
CA LEU A 63 -6.24 4.88 -0.40
C LEU A 63 -6.31 6.41 -0.47
N ARG A 64 -5.85 7.11 0.57
CA ARG A 64 -5.69 8.57 0.54
C ARG A 64 -4.62 9.01 -0.45
N ALA A 65 -3.48 8.31 -0.53
CA ALA A 65 -2.45 8.60 -1.51
C ALA A 65 -3.03 8.57 -2.93
N VAL A 66 -3.76 7.51 -3.27
CA VAL A 66 -4.43 7.37 -4.58
C VAL A 66 -5.48 8.48 -4.80
N LYS A 67 -6.28 8.80 -3.78
CA LYS A 67 -7.29 9.87 -3.86
C LYS A 67 -6.66 11.24 -4.12
N TYR A 68 -5.58 11.59 -3.43
CA TYR A 68 -4.89 12.88 -3.60
C TYR A 68 -4.02 12.94 -4.87
N ALA A 69 -3.71 11.80 -5.46
CA ALA A 69 -2.96 11.76 -6.71
C ALA A 69 -3.72 12.38 -7.90
N GLY A 70 -5.05 12.24 -7.92
CA GLY A 70 -5.86 12.69 -9.03
C GLY A 70 -5.64 11.86 -10.31
N SER A 71 -6.26 12.28 -11.41
CA SER A 71 -6.25 11.54 -12.69
C SER A 71 -5.39 12.19 -13.78
N GLU A 72 -4.67 13.27 -13.48
CA GLU A 72 -3.90 14.01 -14.47
C GLU A 72 -2.57 13.33 -14.82
N ARG A 73 -2.21 13.36 -16.10
CA ARG A 73 -0.93 12.85 -16.61
C ARG A 73 0.21 13.76 -16.18
N LEU A 74 1.13 13.26 -15.35
CA LEU A 74 2.29 14.02 -14.87
C LEU A 74 3.51 13.90 -15.78
N VAL A 75 3.64 12.83 -16.54
CA VAL A 75 4.85 12.55 -17.31
C VAL A 75 4.49 12.17 -18.73
N ARG A 76 4.91 12.99 -19.70
CA ARG A 76 4.55 12.83 -21.11
C ARG A 76 5.52 11.92 -21.92
N ASN A 77 6.74 11.74 -21.45
CA ASN A 77 7.77 10.92 -22.11
C ASN A 77 8.69 10.30 -21.07
N THR A 78 8.50 9.04 -20.75
CA THR A 78 9.46 8.29 -19.94
C THR A 78 9.99 7.08 -20.68
N SER A 79 11.29 7.05 -20.86
CA SER A 79 12.07 5.90 -21.29
C SER A 79 12.18 4.89 -20.13
N ILE A 80 12.34 3.60 -20.46
CA ILE A 80 12.36 2.47 -19.50
C ILE A 80 13.66 2.42 -18.65
N ARG A 81 14.35 3.54 -18.46
CA ARG A 81 15.62 3.56 -17.71
C ARG A 81 15.34 3.71 -16.20
N PRO A 82 16.08 3.03 -15.30
CA PRO A 82 15.89 3.16 -13.86
C PRO A 82 16.04 4.60 -13.35
N LEU A 83 16.85 5.41 -14.02
CA LEU A 83 16.96 6.86 -13.74
C LEU A 83 15.67 7.63 -14.02
N ASP A 84 14.89 7.21 -15.01
CA ASP A 84 13.61 7.86 -15.33
C ASP A 84 12.52 7.51 -14.31
N LEU A 85 12.64 6.34 -13.66
CA LEU A 85 11.81 5.97 -12.53
C LEU A 85 12.06 6.88 -11.33
N LEU A 86 13.32 7.12 -10.98
CA LEU A 86 13.69 8.04 -9.89
C LEU A 86 13.24 9.48 -10.20
N ARG A 87 13.37 9.92 -11.45
CA ARG A 87 12.88 11.23 -11.90
C ARG A 87 11.35 11.32 -11.80
N ALA A 88 10.63 10.26 -12.21
CA ALA A 88 9.17 10.21 -12.09
C ALA A 88 8.74 10.27 -10.61
N MET A 89 9.43 9.53 -9.71
CA MET A 89 9.18 9.62 -8.27
C MET A 89 9.45 11.04 -7.74
N GLY A 90 10.53 11.68 -8.17
CA GLY A 90 10.84 13.07 -7.80
C GLY A 90 9.76 14.04 -8.28
N ALA A 91 9.32 13.95 -9.53
CA ALA A 91 8.28 14.80 -10.09
C ALA A 91 6.92 14.60 -9.37
N VAL A 92 6.56 13.36 -9.04
CA VAL A 92 5.35 13.08 -8.24
C VAL A 92 5.51 13.62 -6.82
N ALA A 93 6.69 13.49 -6.21
CA ALA A 93 6.96 14.02 -4.86
C ALA A 93 6.81 15.54 -4.80
N GLU A 94 7.29 16.25 -5.81
CA GLU A 94 7.23 17.72 -5.86
C GLU A 94 5.80 18.22 -6.15
N GLN A 95 5.14 17.64 -7.17
CA GLN A 95 3.84 18.13 -7.63
C GLN A 95 2.66 17.58 -6.80
N ARG A 96 2.81 16.42 -6.18
CA ARG A 96 1.77 15.69 -5.43
C ARG A 96 2.23 15.31 -4.03
N LYS A 97 2.85 16.25 -3.31
CA LYS A 97 3.45 16.02 -1.98
C LYS A 97 2.51 15.34 -0.98
N TYR A 98 1.22 15.67 -0.98
CA TYR A 98 0.25 15.02 -0.09
C TYR A 98 0.00 13.56 -0.45
N ALA A 99 -0.07 13.23 -1.74
CA ALA A 99 -0.18 11.84 -2.18
C ALA A 99 1.08 11.03 -1.80
N MET A 100 2.26 11.59 -2.06
CA MET A 100 3.54 10.97 -1.73
C MET A 100 3.71 10.77 -0.21
N SER A 101 3.40 11.78 0.61
CA SER A 101 3.45 11.66 2.08
C SER A 101 2.55 10.56 2.58
N ASN A 102 1.33 10.43 2.04
CA ASN A 102 0.43 9.33 2.39
C ASN A 102 0.95 7.96 1.94
N ALA A 103 1.61 7.86 0.78
CA ALA A 103 2.25 6.62 0.35
C ALA A 103 3.40 6.19 1.29
N VAL A 104 4.22 7.15 1.73
CA VAL A 104 5.27 6.90 2.75
C VAL A 104 4.65 6.46 4.07
N LEU A 105 3.61 7.17 4.57
CA LEU A 105 2.91 6.79 5.80
C LEU A 105 2.28 5.39 5.73
N ALA A 106 1.77 5.00 4.55
CA ALA A 106 1.29 3.64 4.32
C ALA A 106 2.42 2.61 4.46
N GLY A 107 3.59 2.89 3.88
CA GLY A 107 4.79 2.06 4.01
C GLY A 107 5.26 1.93 5.46
N VAL A 108 5.29 3.03 6.21
CA VAL A 108 5.61 3.04 7.65
C VAL A 108 4.62 2.18 8.44
N ALA A 109 3.32 2.30 8.17
CA ALA A 109 2.30 1.51 8.85
C ALA A 109 2.47 0.01 8.59
N PHE A 110 2.66 -0.41 7.33
CA PHE A 110 2.93 -1.82 7.01
C PHE A 110 4.25 -2.32 7.61
N ALA A 111 5.29 -1.49 7.63
CA ALA A 111 6.56 -1.84 8.30
C ALA A 111 6.35 -2.04 9.80
N THR A 112 5.55 -1.21 10.46
CA THR A 112 5.21 -1.38 11.87
C THR A 112 4.41 -2.68 12.11
N ALA A 113 3.47 -3.01 11.22
CA ALA A 113 2.75 -4.28 11.28
C ALA A 113 3.71 -5.49 11.18
N SER A 114 4.77 -5.38 10.36
CA SER A 114 5.77 -6.44 10.18
C SER A 114 6.57 -6.75 11.45
N LEU A 115 6.68 -5.79 12.37
CA LEU A 115 7.34 -6.01 13.67
C LEU A 115 6.49 -6.87 14.61
N GLY A 116 5.17 -6.88 14.42
CA GLY A 116 4.26 -7.66 15.26
C GLY A 116 3.97 -9.06 14.73
N TRP A 117 4.02 -9.28 13.42
CA TRP A 117 3.63 -10.56 12.83
C TRP A 117 4.28 -10.81 11.47
N LYS A 118 4.80 -12.02 11.27
CA LYS A 118 5.41 -12.45 10.00
C LYS A 118 4.43 -12.43 8.82
N GLY A 119 3.15 -12.68 9.07
CA GLY A 119 2.11 -12.66 8.03
C GLY A 119 1.66 -11.27 7.59
N PHE A 120 2.33 -10.19 8.00
CA PHE A 120 2.03 -8.80 7.62
C PHE A 120 1.89 -8.59 6.10
N VAL A 121 2.56 -9.43 5.32
CA VAL A 121 2.57 -9.37 3.84
C VAL A 121 1.16 -9.47 3.23
N VAL A 122 0.20 -10.02 3.96
CA VAL A 122 -1.21 -10.10 3.52
C VAL A 122 -1.76 -8.71 3.18
N GLY A 123 -1.42 -7.68 3.97
CA GLY A 123 -1.85 -6.31 3.68
C GLY A 123 -1.33 -5.79 2.34
N PRO A 124 0.00 -5.70 2.13
CA PRO A 124 0.58 -5.37 0.82
C PRO A 124 0.11 -6.28 -0.31
N ALA A 125 -0.13 -7.58 -0.08
CA ALA A 125 -0.61 -8.51 -1.11
C ALA A 125 -2.02 -8.17 -1.60
N ILE A 126 -2.94 -7.82 -0.70
CA ILE A 126 -4.29 -7.37 -1.06
C ILE A 126 -4.21 -6.09 -1.91
N LEU A 127 -3.38 -5.13 -1.48
CA LEU A 127 -3.19 -3.90 -2.27
C LEU A 127 -2.51 -4.18 -3.62
N PHE A 128 -1.59 -5.14 -3.68
CA PHE A 128 -0.97 -5.54 -4.93
C PHE A 128 -1.99 -6.10 -5.92
N LEU A 129 -2.90 -6.97 -5.48
CA LEU A 129 -3.96 -7.49 -6.34
C LEU A 129 -4.86 -6.37 -6.87
N ALA A 130 -5.24 -5.42 -6.00
CA ALA A 130 -6.02 -4.25 -6.40
C ALA A 130 -5.24 -3.35 -7.38
N TYR A 131 -3.96 -3.12 -7.12
CA TYR A 131 -3.05 -2.38 -8.00
C TYR A 131 -2.92 -3.05 -9.37
N ALA A 132 -2.65 -4.36 -9.41
CA ALA A 132 -2.50 -5.12 -10.65
C ALA A 132 -3.79 -5.10 -11.49
N ALA A 133 -4.95 -5.28 -10.85
CA ALA A 133 -6.24 -5.18 -11.49
C ALA A 133 -6.48 -3.77 -12.06
N GLN A 134 -6.15 -2.72 -11.32
CA GLN A 134 -6.29 -1.34 -11.79
C GLN A 134 -5.34 -1.02 -12.95
N VAL A 135 -4.10 -1.51 -12.91
CA VAL A 135 -3.14 -1.36 -14.02
C VAL A 135 -3.66 -2.07 -15.26
N ALA A 136 -4.17 -3.31 -15.13
CA ALA A 136 -4.78 -4.03 -16.24
C ALA A 136 -5.97 -3.26 -16.85
N ILE A 137 -6.88 -2.75 -16.03
CA ILE A 137 -8.00 -1.94 -16.48
C ILE A 137 -7.51 -0.68 -17.22
N ASN A 138 -6.50 0.00 -16.66
CA ASN A 138 -5.93 1.19 -17.28
C ASN A 138 -5.27 0.88 -18.63
N MET A 139 -4.58 -0.26 -18.75
CA MET A 139 -4.01 -0.73 -20.02
C MET A 139 -5.11 -0.93 -21.07
N PHE A 140 -6.20 -1.63 -20.74
CA PHE A 140 -7.33 -1.79 -21.67
C PHE A 140 -7.97 -0.45 -22.05
N ARG A 141 -8.03 0.50 -21.11
CA ARG A 141 -8.59 1.84 -21.33
C ARG A 141 -7.59 2.84 -21.90
N ARG A 142 -6.36 2.44 -22.20
CA ARG A 142 -5.24 3.29 -22.66
C ARG A 142 -5.00 4.49 -21.71
N ARG A 143 -5.14 4.27 -20.41
CA ARG A 143 -4.89 5.28 -19.35
C ARG A 143 -3.50 5.09 -18.76
N ASP A 144 -2.90 6.21 -18.35
CA ASP A 144 -1.60 6.21 -17.70
C ASP A 144 -1.71 5.68 -16.25
N SER A 145 -0.81 4.77 -15.87
CA SER A 145 -0.73 4.20 -14.53
C SER A 145 0.52 4.64 -13.76
N THR A 146 1.30 5.58 -14.33
CA THR A 146 2.57 6.02 -13.76
C THR A 146 2.46 6.46 -12.31
N ILE A 147 1.50 7.35 -12.01
CA ILE A 147 1.30 7.88 -10.66
C ILE A 147 0.94 6.75 -9.70
N LEU A 148 0.00 5.88 -10.10
CA LEU A 148 -0.42 4.75 -9.28
C LEU A 148 0.76 3.83 -8.97
N SER A 149 1.56 3.49 -9.99
CA SER A 149 2.75 2.64 -9.86
C SER A 149 3.81 3.30 -8.97
N THR A 150 4.03 4.61 -9.12
CA THR A 150 4.98 5.36 -8.30
C THR A 150 4.57 5.35 -6.82
N LEU A 151 3.31 5.60 -6.51
CA LEU A 151 2.81 5.60 -5.13
C LEU A 151 2.90 4.20 -4.51
N PHE A 152 2.53 3.16 -5.27
CA PHE A 152 2.61 1.78 -4.80
C PHE A 152 4.05 1.37 -4.54
N LEU A 153 4.97 1.68 -5.46
CA LEU A 153 6.39 1.41 -5.28
C LEU A 153 6.99 2.17 -4.10
N THR A 154 6.62 3.45 -3.92
CA THR A 154 7.06 4.25 -2.76
C THR A 154 6.65 3.60 -1.44
N MET A 155 5.39 3.15 -1.34
CA MET A 155 4.90 2.43 -0.17
C MET A 155 5.71 1.15 0.09
N LEU A 156 5.94 0.33 -0.95
CA LEU A 156 6.71 -0.92 -0.81
C LEU A 156 8.16 -0.66 -0.44
N LEU A 157 8.82 0.32 -1.06
CA LEU A 157 10.22 0.66 -0.74
C LEU A 157 10.34 1.18 0.69
N THR A 158 9.42 2.03 1.14
CA THR A 158 9.41 2.52 2.52
C THR A 158 9.23 1.38 3.52
N ASN A 159 8.28 0.47 3.25
CA ASN A 159 8.08 -0.72 4.06
C ASN A 159 9.37 -1.57 4.10
N PHE A 160 9.96 -1.85 2.94
CA PHE A 160 11.18 -2.66 2.83
C PHE A 160 12.34 -2.05 3.60
N LEU A 161 12.62 -0.75 3.41
CA LEU A 161 13.76 -0.08 4.06
C LEU A 161 13.64 -0.08 5.59
N ILE A 162 12.43 0.06 6.13
CA ILE A 162 12.20 0.06 7.57
C ILE A 162 12.23 -1.36 8.14
N ALA A 163 11.63 -2.34 7.43
CA ALA A 163 11.56 -3.72 7.89
C ALA A 163 12.89 -4.47 7.77
N LEU A 164 13.71 -4.13 6.77
CA LEU A 164 14.95 -4.85 6.44
C LEU A 164 15.92 -5.02 7.62
N PRO A 165 16.24 -4.00 8.44
CA PRO A 165 17.16 -4.14 9.56
C PRO A 165 16.71 -5.21 10.57
N PHE A 166 15.40 -5.36 10.76
CA PHE A 166 14.83 -6.34 11.69
C PHE A 166 14.86 -7.76 11.10
N TYR A 167 14.52 -7.90 9.82
CA TYR A 167 14.53 -9.21 9.17
C TYR A 167 15.92 -9.71 8.80
N ALA A 168 16.87 -8.81 8.56
CA ALA A 168 18.26 -9.15 8.28
C ALA A 168 19.09 -9.45 9.54
N HIS A 169 18.52 -9.32 10.76
CA HIS A 169 19.26 -9.56 12.00
C HIS A 169 19.69 -11.03 12.11
N PRO A 170 20.99 -11.33 12.32
CA PRO A 170 21.51 -12.70 12.28
C PRO A 170 20.84 -13.68 13.24
N GLN A 171 20.36 -13.18 14.39
CA GLN A 171 19.70 -14.02 15.40
C GLN A 171 18.26 -14.38 15.03
N LEU A 172 17.61 -13.61 14.17
CA LEU A 172 16.21 -13.84 13.80
C LEU A 172 16.08 -14.75 12.57
N ASN A 173 17.11 -14.81 11.71
CA ASN A 173 17.23 -15.66 10.52
C ASN A 173 15.96 -15.68 9.63
N LEU A 174 15.26 -14.54 9.55
CA LEU A 174 13.93 -14.41 8.93
C LEU A 174 13.97 -14.10 7.44
N VAL A 175 15.14 -13.81 6.88
CA VAL A 175 15.30 -13.38 5.48
C VAL A 175 14.86 -14.48 4.51
N LEU A 176 15.12 -15.75 4.84
CA LEU A 176 14.81 -16.91 4.00
C LEU A 176 13.54 -17.66 4.45
N ASP A 177 12.82 -17.14 5.44
CA ASP A 177 11.56 -17.73 5.87
C ASP A 177 10.47 -17.42 4.83
N GLY A 178 9.89 -18.47 4.25
CA GLY A 178 8.85 -18.36 3.21
C GLY A 178 7.56 -17.68 3.65
N THR A 179 7.43 -17.27 4.90
CA THR A 179 6.21 -16.67 5.46
C THR A 179 6.27 -15.14 5.58
N GLY A 180 7.43 -14.52 5.49
CA GLY A 180 7.61 -13.10 5.77
C GLY A 180 8.20 -12.31 4.60
N LEU A 181 9.52 -12.13 4.60
CA LEU A 181 10.20 -11.24 3.65
C LEU A 181 10.18 -11.78 2.21
N GLN A 182 10.24 -13.10 2.02
CA GLN A 182 10.24 -13.71 0.69
C GLN A 182 9.00 -13.32 -0.14
N PRO A 183 7.74 -13.55 0.32
CA PRO A 183 6.55 -13.15 -0.43
C PRO A 183 6.52 -11.65 -0.69
N PHE A 184 7.02 -10.84 0.25
CA PHE A 184 7.12 -9.40 0.09
C PHE A 184 8.09 -9.01 -1.03
N LEU A 185 9.26 -9.65 -1.12
CA LEU A 185 10.22 -9.44 -2.21
C LEU A 185 9.63 -9.80 -3.58
N PHE A 186 8.82 -10.86 -3.66
CA PHE A 186 8.10 -11.18 -4.89
C PHE A 186 7.14 -10.06 -5.31
N ILE A 187 6.37 -9.50 -4.38
CA ILE A 187 5.48 -8.37 -4.64
C ILE A 187 6.28 -7.16 -5.13
N LEU A 188 7.39 -6.85 -4.49
CA LEU A 188 8.27 -5.74 -4.85
C LEU A 188 8.85 -5.92 -6.25
N LEU A 189 9.46 -7.08 -6.54
CA LEU A 189 10.04 -7.40 -7.84
C LEU A 189 8.99 -7.37 -8.94
N PHE A 190 7.83 -7.98 -8.70
CA PHE A 190 6.75 -8.01 -9.69
C PHE A 190 6.21 -6.61 -9.98
N THR A 191 6.15 -5.75 -8.98
CA THR A 191 5.76 -4.34 -9.17
C THR A 191 6.76 -3.60 -10.05
N ILE A 192 8.06 -3.81 -9.83
CA ILE A 192 9.13 -3.23 -10.64
C ILE A 192 9.03 -3.71 -12.11
N VAL A 193 8.65 -4.98 -12.33
CA VAL A 193 8.49 -5.55 -13.69
C VAL A 193 7.21 -5.04 -14.37
N ILE A 194 6.09 -4.92 -13.65
CA ILE A 194 4.82 -4.44 -14.24
C ILE A 194 4.89 -2.96 -14.59
N MET A 195 5.64 -2.17 -13.84
CA MET A 195 5.72 -0.73 -14.04
C MET A 195 6.16 -0.33 -15.47
N PRO A 196 7.24 -0.88 -16.06
CA PRO A 196 7.62 -0.58 -17.45
C PRO A 196 6.57 -1.02 -18.49
N VAL A 197 5.87 -2.13 -18.26
CA VAL A 197 4.84 -2.63 -19.18
C VAL A 197 3.71 -1.63 -19.34
N SER A 198 3.32 -0.95 -18.28
CA SER A 198 2.29 0.09 -18.33
C SER A 198 2.71 1.33 -19.14
N TYR A 199 4.02 1.57 -19.31
CA TYR A 199 4.55 2.65 -20.16
C TYR A 199 4.62 2.30 -21.64
N THR A 200 5.06 1.07 -21.97
CA THR A 200 5.31 0.67 -23.37
C THR A 200 4.04 0.60 -24.20
N HIS A 201 2.91 0.20 -23.62
CA HIS A 201 1.63 0.14 -24.32
C HIS A 201 1.03 1.52 -24.68
N LEU A 202 1.47 2.60 -24.04
CA LEU A 202 1.03 3.95 -24.36
C LEU A 202 1.85 4.63 -25.45
N THR A 203 3.05 4.11 -25.74
CA THR A 203 4.02 4.72 -26.68
C THR A 203 4.11 4.04 -28.02
N LEU A 204 3.43 2.90 -28.25
CA LEU A 204 3.37 2.31 -29.56
C LEU A 204 2.54 3.23 -30.48
N PRO A 205 3.15 3.86 -31.50
CA PRO A 205 2.41 4.59 -32.51
C PRO A 205 1.50 3.60 -33.24
N THR A 206 0.21 3.86 -33.21
CA THR A 206 -0.71 3.24 -34.17
C THR A 206 -0.37 3.80 -35.54
N ASN A 207 0.68 3.28 -36.16
CA ASN A 207 0.88 3.43 -37.57
C ASN A 207 -0.15 2.49 -38.27
N CYS A 208 -1.26 3.05 -38.61
CA CYS A 208 -2.15 2.63 -39.70
C CYS A 208 -2.45 3.85 -40.54
#